data_b5d6012e7cece93350d26c9ad528ef5c
#
_entry.id   b5d6012e7cece93350d26c9ad528ef5c
#
_cell.length_a   1.000
_cell.length_b   1.000
_cell.length_c   1.000
_cell.angle_alpha   90.00
_cell.angle_beta   90.00
_cell.angle_gamma   90.00
#
_symmetry.space_group_name_H-M   'P 1'
#
loop_
_entity.id
_entity.type
_entity.pdbx_description
1 polymer ?
#
loop_
_entity_poly.entity_id
_entity_poly.type
_entity_poly.pdbx_seq_one_letter_code
_entity_poly.pdbx_strand_id
1 'polypeptide(L)'
;LCRELDPTRPVTSALCAWDSDWEIYDPLAEAFELVGYNYMIHKHATDHERDPQRVMYQSESYPREAFWNWAYSADHPYIFGDFVWTAIDYQGESGIGRWYYQGESEGEHYHRNQYPWHAAYCGDIDFVGQRKPISYYRDMLWNVDRPLYLSVKEPNGYYGQIRETQWSVWPTFESWTWPGHEGRPIEVEIYNRAPRVRLYLNDSLVAERPTTRVEEYKAVITIPYVPGTLRA
;
A
#
# COMPACT_ATOMS: atom_id res chain seq x y z
N LEU A 1 -8.84 -15.42 30.14
CA LEU A 1 -7.59 -14.88 30.68
C LEU A 1 -7.38 -13.41 30.24
N CYS A 2 -7.34 -13.07 28.93
CA CYS A 2 -7.12 -11.67 28.50
C CYS A 2 -8.13 -10.70 29.12
N ARG A 3 -9.42 -11.01 29.05
CA ARG A 3 -10.49 -10.21 29.65
C ARG A 3 -10.45 -10.11 31.18
N GLU A 4 -9.91 -11.13 31.82
CA GLU A 4 -9.70 -11.11 33.29
C GLU A 4 -8.56 -10.19 33.68
N LEU A 5 -7.52 -10.11 32.85
CA LEU A 5 -6.35 -9.28 33.10
C LEU A 5 -6.58 -7.81 32.68
N ASP A 6 -7.30 -7.59 31.60
CA ASP A 6 -7.67 -6.24 31.13
C ASP A 6 -9.12 -6.23 30.59
N PRO A 7 -10.10 -5.88 31.43
CA PRO A 7 -11.50 -5.78 30.99
C PRO A 7 -11.81 -4.47 30.25
N THR A 8 -10.84 -3.57 30.06
CA THR A 8 -11.05 -2.23 29.51
C THR A 8 -10.87 -2.18 27.98
N ARG A 9 -10.26 -3.19 27.39
CA ARG A 9 -9.99 -3.27 25.94
C ARG A 9 -10.64 -4.49 25.32
N PRO A 10 -11.18 -4.35 24.09
CA PRO A 10 -11.68 -5.51 23.34
C PRO A 10 -10.54 -6.47 22.99
N VAL A 11 -10.85 -7.75 22.96
CA VAL A 11 -9.92 -8.80 22.53
C VAL A 11 -10.14 -9.09 21.06
N THR A 12 -9.05 -9.23 20.34
CA THR A 12 -9.07 -9.53 18.89
C THR A 12 -8.04 -10.58 18.52
N SER A 13 -8.21 -11.17 17.34
CA SER A 13 -7.22 -12.01 16.68
C SER A 13 -7.31 -11.82 15.16
N ALA A 14 -6.21 -12.09 14.47
CA ALA A 14 -6.13 -12.09 13.02
C ALA A 14 -6.48 -13.49 12.48
N LEU A 15 -7.38 -13.55 11.50
CA LEU A 15 -7.73 -14.75 10.77
C LEU A 15 -7.11 -14.71 9.38
N CYS A 16 -6.42 -15.78 9.01
CA CYS A 16 -5.82 -15.94 7.69
C CYS A 16 -6.01 -17.39 7.25
N ALA A 17 -6.79 -17.60 6.20
CA ALA A 17 -6.93 -18.91 5.60
C ALA A 17 -6.72 -18.82 4.10
N TRP A 18 -5.81 -19.61 3.62
CA TRP A 18 -5.59 -19.80 2.19
C TRP A 18 -6.45 -20.95 1.63
N ASP A 19 -7.19 -21.62 2.53
CA ASP A 19 -8.04 -22.75 2.20
C ASP A 19 -9.47 -22.31 1.84
N SER A 20 -10.20 -23.20 1.18
CA SER A 20 -11.59 -22.99 0.76
C SER A 20 -12.58 -22.98 1.93
N ASP A 21 -12.20 -23.53 3.06
CA ASP A 21 -13.09 -23.75 4.21
C ASP A 21 -12.93 -22.64 5.25
N TRP A 22 -13.39 -21.44 4.88
CA TRP A 22 -13.27 -20.25 5.71
C TRP A 22 -14.11 -20.35 7.01
N GLU A 23 -15.26 -20.99 6.96
CA GLU A 23 -16.20 -21.11 8.07
C GLU A 23 -15.65 -21.90 9.26
N ILE A 24 -14.54 -22.61 9.09
CA ILE A 24 -13.82 -23.27 10.19
C ILE A 24 -13.41 -22.30 11.30
N TYR A 25 -13.28 -21.01 10.97
CA TYR A 25 -12.92 -19.97 11.93
C TYR A 25 -14.11 -19.37 12.70
N ASP A 26 -15.35 -19.71 12.38
CA ASP A 26 -16.51 -19.12 13.05
C ASP A 26 -16.48 -19.31 14.58
N PRO A 27 -16.18 -20.48 15.15
CA PRO A 27 -16.08 -20.63 16.60
C PRO A 27 -14.97 -19.78 17.24
N LEU A 28 -13.91 -19.47 16.49
CA LEU A 28 -12.84 -18.61 16.95
C LEU A 28 -13.27 -17.14 16.84
N ALA A 29 -13.91 -16.75 15.74
CA ALA A 29 -14.42 -15.39 15.52
C ALA A 29 -15.44 -14.99 16.61
N GLU A 30 -16.34 -15.90 16.99
CA GLU A 30 -17.32 -15.69 18.07
C GLU A 30 -16.68 -15.44 19.44
N ALA A 31 -15.43 -15.83 19.63
CA ALA A 31 -14.71 -15.61 20.89
C ALA A 31 -14.17 -14.18 21.04
N PHE A 32 -14.21 -13.36 20.00
CA PHE A 32 -13.62 -12.01 19.97
C PHE A 32 -14.68 -10.91 19.80
N GLU A 33 -14.39 -9.73 20.34
CA GLU A 33 -15.19 -8.54 20.13
C GLU A 33 -14.90 -7.88 18.78
N LEU A 34 -13.68 -8.03 18.27
CA LEU A 34 -13.22 -7.56 16.96
C LEU A 34 -12.55 -8.71 16.23
N VAL A 35 -12.84 -8.88 14.98
CA VAL A 35 -12.27 -9.96 14.17
C VAL A 35 -11.37 -9.38 13.08
N GLY A 36 -10.08 -9.68 13.14
CA GLY A 36 -9.09 -9.27 12.16
C GLY A 36 -9.05 -10.25 10.98
N TYR A 37 -8.88 -9.70 9.78
CA TYR A 37 -8.78 -10.46 8.53
C TYR A 37 -7.46 -10.13 7.84
N ASN A 38 -6.57 -11.10 7.68
CA ASN A 38 -5.34 -10.90 6.93
C ASN A 38 -5.60 -11.20 5.45
N TYR A 39 -5.55 -10.16 4.61
CA TYR A 39 -5.71 -10.26 3.13
C TYR A 39 -7.05 -10.83 2.66
N MET A 40 -8.07 -10.83 3.52
CA MET A 40 -9.36 -11.49 3.28
C MET A 40 -10.54 -10.51 3.16
N ILE A 41 -10.30 -9.31 2.61
CA ILE A 41 -11.34 -8.29 2.43
C ILE A 41 -12.59 -8.82 1.69
N HIS A 42 -12.40 -9.75 0.77
CA HIS A 42 -13.49 -10.37 -0.02
C HIS A 42 -14.42 -11.25 0.82
N LYS A 43 -14.05 -11.59 2.06
CA LYS A 43 -14.89 -12.37 2.99
C LYS A 43 -15.81 -11.49 3.84
N HIS A 44 -15.51 -10.20 3.98
CA HIS A 44 -16.25 -9.30 4.88
C HIS A 44 -17.74 -9.23 4.57
N ALA A 45 -18.13 -9.09 3.30
CA ALA A 45 -19.54 -8.99 2.92
C ALA A 45 -20.32 -10.27 3.29
N THR A 46 -19.79 -11.44 2.94
CA THR A 46 -20.41 -12.73 3.24
C THR A 46 -20.50 -12.98 4.74
N ASP A 47 -19.45 -12.63 5.48
CA ASP A 47 -19.44 -12.80 6.93
C ASP A 47 -20.40 -11.83 7.63
N HIS A 48 -20.53 -10.61 7.13
CA HIS A 48 -21.54 -9.67 7.63
C HIS A 48 -22.98 -10.13 7.36
N GLU A 49 -23.23 -10.74 6.21
CA GLU A 49 -24.55 -11.35 5.91
C GLU A 49 -24.89 -12.49 6.87
N ARG A 50 -23.89 -13.31 7.24
CA ARG A 50 -24.06 -14.45 8.17
C ARG A 50 -24.15 -14.00 9.62
N ASP A 51 -23.37 -12.99 9.99
CA ASP A 51 -23.31 -12.42 11.34
C ASP A 51 -23.27 -10.88 11.27
N PRO A 52 -24.43 -10.21 11.21
CA PRO A 52 -24.50 -8.74 11.11
C PRO A 52 -23.95 -7.97 12.31
N GLN A 53 -23.68 -8.65 13.43
CA GLN A 53 -23.12 -8.01 14.64
C GLN A 53 -21.59 -8.08 14.68
N ARG A 54 -20.98 -8.86 13.80
CA ARG A 54 -19.51 -9.01 13.74
C ARG A 54 -18.87 -7.71 13.34
N VAL A 55 -18.04 -7.16 14.21
CA VAL A 55 -17.18 -6.01 13.90
C VAL A 55 -15.87 -6.53 13.35
N MET A 56 -15.54 -6.12 12.14
CA MET A 56 -14.41 -6.63 11.38
C MET A 56 -13.41 -5.53 11.04
N TYR A 57 -12.18 -5.91 10.75
CA TYR A 57 -11.14 -5.02 10.22
C TYR A 57 -10.11 -5.82 9.42
N GLN A 58 -9.40 -5.14 8.51
CA GLN A 58 -8.21 -5.72 7.89
C GLN A 58 -7.05 -5.62 8.85
N SER A 59 -6.67 -6.73 9.46
CA SER A 59 -5.49 -6.79 10.35
C SER A 59 -4.18 -6.80 9.58
N GLU A 60 -4.22 -7.26 8.32
CA GLU A 60 -3.13 -7.13 7.36
C GLU A 60 -3.67 -6.92 5.95
N SER A 61 -3.09 -5.96 5.22
CA SER A 61 -3.40 -5.70 3.81
C SER A 61 -2.14 -5.44 3.00
N TYR A 62 -2.21 -5.64 1.68
CA TYR A 62 -1.07 -5.38 0.80
C TYR A 62 -0.82 -3.87 0.64
N PRO A 63 0.45 -3.41 0.69
CA PRO A 63 0.78 -1.98 0.59
C PRO A 63 0.19 -1.30 -0.65
N ARG A 64 0.25 -1.94 -1.81
CA ARG A 64 -0.25 -1.38 -3.08
C ARG A 64 -1.78 -1.28 -3.18
N GLU A 65 -2.51 -1.97 -2.31
CA GLU A 65 -3.98 -1.97 -2.29
C GLU A 65 -4.57 -0.89 -1.37
N ALA A 66 -3.79 0.14 -1.05
CA ALA A 66 -4.16 1.19 -0.10
C ALA A 66 -5.53 1.82 -0.39
N PHE A 67 -5.81 2.18 -1.67
CA PHE A 67 -7.10 2.76 -2.04
C PHE A 67 -8.25 1.78 -1.83
N TRP A 68 -8.08 0.55 -2.29
CA TRP A 68 -9.12 -0.46 -2.26
C TRP A 68 -9.55 -0.78 -0.82
N ASN A 69 -8.58 -1.00 0.07
CA ASN A 69 -8.86 -1.28 1.48
C ASN A 69 -9.48 -0.06 2.19
N TRP A 70 -8.96 1.13 1.92
CA TRP A 70 -9.54 2.37 2.43
C TRP A 70 -10.99 2.58 1.96
N ALA A 71 -11.25 2.45 0.66
CA ALA A 71 -12.57 2.67 0.06
C ALA A 71 -13.59 1.69 0.62
N TYR A 72 -13.20 0.41 0.74
CA TYR A 72 -14.07 -0.60 1.32
C TYR A 72 -14.39 -0.29 2.78
N SER A 73 -13.39 0.06 3.58
CA SER A 73 -13.60 0.44 4.99
C SER A 73 -14.48 1.69 5.13
N ALA A 74 -14.29 2.69 4.26
CA ALA A 74 -15.07 3.92 4.29
C ALA A 74 -16.54 3.73 3.88
N ASP A 75 -16.82 2.75 3.04
CA ASP A 75 -18.17 2.48 2.52
C ASP A 75 -18.99 1.50 3.41
N HIS A 76 -18.33 0.79 4.32
CA HIS A 76 -18.96 -0.25 5.14
C HIS A 76 -18.78 0.02 6.64
N PRO A 77 -19.84 0.47 7.34
CA PRO A 77 -19.75 0.88 8.76
C PRO A 77 -19.45 -0.27 9.74
N TYR A 78 -19.57 -1.52 9.30
CA TYR A 78 -19.18 -2.71 10.07
C TYR A 78 -17.69 -3.03 9.97
N ILE A 79 -16.92 -2.26 9.18
CA ILE A 79 -15.47 -2.38 9.08
C ILE A 79 -14.82 -1.31 9.93
N PHE A 80 -14.06 -1.73 10.94
CA PHE A 80 -13.37 -0.83 11.86
C PHE A 80 -12.22 -0.06 11.20
N GLY A 81 -11.49 -0.70 10.26
CA GLY A 81 -10.38 -0.07 9.56
C GLY A 81 -9.48 -1.04 8.80
N ASP A 82 -8.34 -0.52 8.35
CA ASP A 82 -7.32 -1.23 7.58
C ASP A 82 -5.94 -1.00 8.19
N PHE A 83 -5.19 -2.07 8.39
CA PHE A 83 -3.82 -2.08 8.88
C PHE A 83 -2.92 -2.72 7.83
N VAL A 84 -2.07 -1.92 7.21
CA VAL A 84 -1.14 -2.43 6.20
C VAL A 84 -0.08 -3.36 6.80
N TRP A 85 0.30 -4.39 6.07
CA TRP A 85 1.52 -5.12 6.33
C TRP A 85 2.64 -4.59 5.44
N THR A 86 3.45 -3.63 5.98
CA THR A 86 3.48 -3.21 7.38
C THR A 86 3.75 -1.71 7.48
N ALA A 87 3.67 -1.15 8.69
CA ALA A 87 3.93 0.28 8.92
C ALA A 87 5.42 0.64 8.75
N ILE A 88 6.34 -0.21 9.21
CA ILE A 88 7.79 0.03 9.20
C ILE A 88 8.49 -1.21 8.68
N ASP A 89 9.52 -1.04 7.84
CA ASP A 89 10.42 -2.13 7.43
C ASP A 89 11.00 -2.82 8.66
N TYR A 90 11.15 -4.13 8.64
CA TYR A 90 11.57 -4.90 9.81
C TYR A 90 12.54 -6.04 9.46
N GLN A 91 13.29 -6.50 10.47
CA GLN A 91 14.14 -7.66 10.34
C GLN A 91 13.38 -8.94 10.67
N GLY A 92 13.65 -10.01 9.92
CA GLY A 92 13.06 -11.32 10.13
C GLY A 92 12.73 -12.00 8.81
N GLU A 93 11.61 -11.66 8.21
CA GLU A 93 11.13 -12.26 6.96
C GLU A 93 11.84 -11.64 5.75
N SER A 94 13.06 -12.10 5.50
CA SER A 94 13.94 -11.54 4.49
C SER A 94 13.34 -11.55 3.09
N GLY A 95 13.29 -10.40 2.45
CA GLY A 95 12.88 -10.23 1.06
C GLY A 95 11.38 -9.97 0.86
N ILE A 96 10.54 -10.06 1.90
CA ILE A 96 9.12 -9.69 1.78
C ILE A 96 9.00 -8.20 1.41
N GLY A 97 8.19 -7.92 0.40
CA GLY A 97 7.92 -6.56 -0.04
C GLY A 97 9.04 -5.90 -0.85
N ARG A 98 10.15 -6.61 -1.11
CA ARG A 98 11.12 -6.07 -2.04
C ARG A 98 10.66 -6.23 -3.48
N TRP A 99 10.95 -5.23 -4.27
CA TRP A 99 11.07 -5.36 -5.72
C TRP A 99 12.53 -5.71 -6.06
N TYR A 100 12.78 -6.26 -7.25
CA TYR A 100 14.12 -6.65 -7.67
C TYR A 100 14.32 -6.44 -9.17
N TYR A 101 15.56 -6.33 -9.62
CA TYR A 101 15.86 -6.32 -11.04
C TYR A 101 15.97 -7.75 -11.58
N GLN A 102 15.51 -7.95 -12.80
CA GLN A 102 15.62 -9.26 -13.45
C GLN A 102 17.06 -9.76 -13.45
N GLY A 103 17.29 -10.97 -12.96
CA GLY A 103 18.61 -11.59 -12.79
C GLY A 103 19.15 -11.51 -11.35
N GLU A 104 18.51 -10.73 -10.49
CA GLU A 104 18.80 -10.77 -9.05
C GLU A 104 18.03 -11.90 -8.35
N SER A 105 18.36 -12.12 -7.09
CA SER A 105 17.63 -13.03 -6.22
C SER A 105 16.18 -12.59 -6.07
N GLU A 106 15.23 -13.46 -6.40
CA GLU A 106 13.80 -13.21 -6.26
C GLU A 106 13.41 -13.03 -4.79
N GLY A 107 12.61 -12.01 -4.50
CA GLY A 107 12.06 -11.78 -3.18
C GLY A 107 10.86 -12.68 -2.84
N GLU A 108 10.33 -12.52 -1.63
CA GLU A 108 9.01 -13.01 -1.19
C GLU A 108 8.88 -14.48 -0.79
N HIS A 109 9.92 -15.24 -0.78
CA HIS A 109 9.83 -16.59 -0.23
C HIS A 109 10.55 -16.66 1.11
N TYR A 110 9.90 -16.23 2.19
CA TYR A 110 10.43 -16.26 3.56
C TYR A 110 10.91 -17.65 4.03
N HIS A 111 10.59 -18.70 3.30
CA HIS A 111 11.10 -20.06 3.51
C HIS A 111 12.31 -20.40 2.61
N ARG A 112 12.82 -19.46 1.80
CA ARG A 112 14.01 -19.62 0.95
C ARG A 112 15.14 -18.74 1.44
N ASN A 113 16.37 -19.13 1.12
CA ASN A 113 17.52 -18.25 1.38
C ASN A 113 17.46 -17.03 0.46
N GLN A 114 17.24 -15.89 1.06
CA GLN A 114 17.12 -14.60 0.36
C GLN A 114 18.39 -13.75 0.44
N TYR A 115 19.53 -14.35 0.80
CA TYR A 115 20.80 -13.62 0.81
C TYR A 115 21.03 -12.88 -0.53
N PRO A 116 21.43 -11.59 -0.51
CA PRO A 116 21.92 -10.80 0.63
C PRO A 116 20.84 -10.04 1.44
N TRP A 117 19.59 -10.33 1.26
CA TRP A 117 18.49 -9.63 1.92
C TRP A 117 18.34 -10.08 3.37
N HIS A 118 18.19 -9.11 4.29
CA HIS A 118 18.13 -9.36 5.72
C HIS A 118 16.80 -8.93 6.36
N ALA A 119 15.93 -8.28 5.55
CA ALA A 119 14.78 -7.58 6.05
C ALA A 119 13.55 -7.73 5.16
N ALA A 120 12.40 -7.41 5.70
CA ALA A 120 11.19 -7.12 4.98
C ALA A 120 11.14 -5.63 4.61
N TYR A 121 10.72 -5.33 3.39
CA TYR A 121 10.72 -4.00 2.77
C TYR A 121 9.31 -3.49 2.46
N CYS A 122 8.29 -4.12 3.02
CA CYS A 122 6.89 -3.79 2.82
C CYS A 122 6.38 -2.63 3.68
N GLY A 123 7.24 -2.03 4.51
CA GLY A 123 6.87 -0.90 5.35
C GLY A 123 6.51 0.36 4.56
N ASP A 124 5.56 1.12 5.07
CA ASP A 124 5.28 2.49 4.64
C ASP A 124 6.44 3.45 5.03
N ILE A 125 7.19 3.08 6.04
CA ILE A 125 8.37 3.77 6.56
C ILE A 125 9.57 2.83 6.49
N ASP A 126 10.70 3.32 6.04
CA ASP A 126 11.93 2.53 5.97
C ASP A 126 12.67 2.42 7.32
N PHE A 127 13.77 1.65 7.35
CA PHE A 127 14.60 1.43 8.55
C PHE A 127 15.23 2.69 9.15
N VAL A 128 15.38 3.75 8.37
CA VAL A 128 15.96 5.01 8.86
C VAL A 128 14.88 6.04 9.20
N GLY A 129 13.61 5.63 9.16
CA GLY A 129 12.49 6.46 9.53
C GLY A 129 11.97 7.37 8.40
N GLN A 130 12.40 7.15 7.17
CA GLN A 130 11.90 7.91 6.02
C GLN A 130 10.59 7.32 5.51
N ARG A 131 9.63 8.17 5.25
CA ARG A 131 8.37 7.78 4.65
C ARG A 131 8.55 7.47 3.16
N LYS A 132 8.04 6.31 2.74
CA LYS A 132 7.95 5.97 1.31
C LYS A 132 6.75 6.67 0.66
N PRO A 133 6.75 6.91 -0.67
CA PRO A 133 5.63 7.57 -1.36
C PRO A 133 4.24 6.97 -1.06
N ILE A 134 4.14 5.66 -0.96
CA ILE A 134 2.89 4.97 -0.61
C ILE A 134 2.31 5.39 0.75
N SER A 135 3.18 5.74 1.70
CA SER A 135 2.77 6.25 3.02
C SER A 135 2.05 7.60 2.91
N TYR A 136 2.47 8.49 2.00
CA TYR A 136 1.78 9.75 1.75
C TYR A 136 0.44 9.55 1.07
N TYR A 137 0.34 8.55 0.18
CA TYR A 137 -0.92 8.17 -0.44
C TYR A 137 -1.92 7.65 0.61
N ARG A 138 -1.50 6.74 1.47
CA ARG A 138 -2.31 6.21 2.56
C ARG A 138 -2.75 7.32 3.52
N ASP A 139 -1.83 8.18 3.90
CA ASP A 139 -2.14 9.33 4.77
C ASP A 139 -3.22 10.23 4.14
N MET A 140 -3.13 10.51 2.84
CA MET A 140 -4.13 11.31 2.13
C MET A 140 -5.51 10.62 2.05
N LEU A 141 -5.54 9.30 1.92
CA LEU A 141 -6.80 8.55 1.90
C LEU A 141 -7.56 8.66 3.23
N TRP A 142 -6.83 8.64 4.35
CA TRP A 142 -7.42 8.73 5.69
C TRP A 142 -7.56 10.17 6.20
N ASN A 143 -6.75 11.11 5.73
CA ASN A 143 -6.73 12.51 6.16
C ASN A 143 -7.00 13.45 4.98
N VAL A 144 -8.20 14.00 4.90
CA VAL A 144 -8.66 14.83 3.77
C VAL A 144 -7.90 16.15 3.59
N ASP A 145 -7.29 16.65 4.66
CA ASP A 145 -6.60 17.96 4.69
C ASP A 145 -5.12 17.86 4.31
N ARG A 146 -4.67 16.70 3.81
CA ARG A 146 -3.27 16.56 3.40
C ARG A 146 -2.97 17.30 2.11
N PRO A 147 -1.81 17.97 2.04
CA PRO A 147 -1.38 18.64 0.83
C PRO A 147 -1.14 17.62 -0.29
N LEU A 148 -1.14 18.12 -1.52
CA LEU A 148 -0.72 17.36 -2.70
C LEU A 148 0.67 16.77 -2.48
N TYR A 149 0.85 15.50 -2.89
CA TYR A 149 2.15 14.83 -2.92
C TYR A 149 2.50 14.43 -4.36
N LEU A 150 3.75 14.67 -4.75
CA LEU A 150 4.27 14.37 -6.07
C LEU A 150 5.51 13.49 -5.96
N SER A 151 5.55 12.42 -6.73
CA SER A 151 6.68 11.50 -6.82
C SER A 151 6.87 10.99 -8.25
N VAL A 152 8.01 10.36 -8.50
CA VAL A 152 8.42 9.87 -9.82
C VAL A 152 8.77 8.41 -9.71
N LYS A 153 8.16 7.59 -10.53
CA LYS A 153 8.46 6.15 -10.62
C LYS A 153 9.80 5.93 -11.30
N GLU A 154 10.60 5.01 -10.78
CA GLU A 154 11.79 4.56 -11.49
C GLU A 154 11.40 4.05 -12.89
N PRO A 155 12.04 4.57 -13.95
CA PRO A 155 11.74 4.07 -15.30
C PRO A 155 12.19 2.61 -15.44
N ASN A 156 11.26 1.75 -15.82
CA ASN A 156 11.57 0.34 -16.02
C ASN A 156 12.67 0.17 -17.09
N GLY A 157 13.75 -0.50 -16.68
CA GLY A 157 14.93 -0.69 -17.53
C GLY A 157 15.98 0.42 -17.38
N TYR A 158 15.83 1.36 -16.46
CA TYR A 158 16.87 2.38 -16.21
C TYR A 158 18.10 1.75 -15.54
N TYR A 159 17.94 1.12 -14.39
CA TYR A 159 18.96 0.30 -13.75
C TYR A 159 18.84 -1.19 -14.12
N GLY A 160 17.65 -1.64 -14.48
CA GLY A 160 17.32 -3.02 -14.84
C GLY A 160 15.82 -3.18 -15.02
N GLN A 161 15.40 -4.36 -15.49
CA GLN A 161 13.97 -4.68 -15.62
C GLN A 161 13.40 -4.98 -14.21
N ILE A 162 12.51 -4.13 -13.73
CA ILE A 162 11.91 -4.25 -12.40
C ILE A 162 10.91 -5.40 -12.40
N ARG A 163 10.97 -6.19 -11.34
CA ARG A 163 10.03 -7.24 -10.98
C ARG A 163 9.43 -6.92 -9.62
N GLU A 164 8.12 -6.88 -9.57
CA GLU A 164 7.38 -6.69 -8.33
C GLU A 164 7.08 -8.03 -7.66
N THR A 165 6.94 -7.99 -6.36
CA THR A 165 6.49 -9.09 -5.53
C THR A 165 5.14 -8.75 -4.91
N GLN A 166 4.53 -9.68 -4.17
CA GLN A 166 3.16 -9.52 -3.71
C GLN A 166 3.00 -8.32 -2.74
N TRP A 167 3.96 -8.12 -1.84
CA TRP A 167 3.96 -7.01 -0.88
C TRP A 167 4.77 -5.81 -1.36
N SER A 168 5.33 -5.83 -2.57
CA SER A 168 6.15 -4.70 -3.04
C SER A 168 5.29 -3.55 -3.56
N VAL A 169 5.91 -2.38 -3.54
CA VAL A 169 5.45 -1.20 -4.24
C VAL A 169 6.53 -0.81 -5.23
N TRP A 170 6.16 -0.35 -6.42
CA TRP A 170 7.12 0.11 -7.43
C TRP A 170 8.04 1.18 -6.86
N PRO A 171 9.37 1.09 -7.11
CA PRO A 171 10.31 2.09 -6.62
C PRO A 171 9.96 3.48 -7.16
N THR A 172 9.71 4.39 -6.23
CA THR A 172 9.19 5.72 -6.52
C THR A 172 9.91 6.72 -5.64
N PHE A 173 10.28 7.88 -6.19
CA PHE A 173 11.20 8.82 -5.56
C PHE A 173 10.70 10.27 -5.65
N GLU A 174 11.07 11.10 -4.70
CA GLU A 174 10.91 12.56 -4.75
C GLU A 174 12.06 13.19 -5.59
N SER A 175 12.26 12.69 -6.80
CA SER A 175 13.36 13.12 -7.67
C SER A 175 12.95 13.13 -9.13
N TRP A 176 13.34 14.22 -9.83
CA TRP A 176 13.24 14.34 -11.28
C TRP A 176 14.65 14.39 -11.92
N THR A 177 15.58 13.54 -11.47
CA THR A 177 16.96 13.50 -11.98
C THR A 177 17.29 12.10 -12.50
N TRP A 178 17.22 11.93 -13.82
CA TRP A 178 17.38 10.64 -14.50
C TRP A 178 18.37 10.77 -15.68
N PRO A 179 19.67 11.02 -15.43
CA PRO A 179 20.66 11.24 -16.49
C PRO A 179 20.77 10.04 -17.41
N GLY A 180 20.81 10.30 -18.73
CA GLY A 180 20.82 9.24 -19.76
C GLY A 180 19.44 8.71 -20.14
N HIS A 181 18.36 9.27 -19.57
CA HIS A 181 16.99 8.90 -19.93
C HIS A 181 16.26 9.97 -20.77
N GLU A 182 17.01 10.98 -21.25
CA GLU A 182 16.47 12.12 -21.98
C GLU A 182 15.59 11.68 -23.17
N GLY A 183 14.40 12.27 -23.27
CA GLY A 183 13.41 11.98 -24.28
C GLY A 183 12.60 10.69 -24.09
N ARG A 184 12.97 9.84 -23.15
CA ARG A 184 12.24 8.61 -22.85
C ARG A 184 11.10 8.84 -21.84
N PRO A 185 10.04 8.03 -21.89
CA PRO A 185 8.90 8.21 -20.99
C PRO A 185 9.24 7.90 -19.53
N ILE A 186 8.75 8.74 -18.62
CA ILE A 186 8.76 8.53 -17.17
C ILE A 186 7.36 8.74 -16.63
N GLU A 187 6.95 7.93 -15.68
CA GLU A 187 5.69 8.07 -14.96
C GLU A 187 5.87 8.94 -13.73
N VAL A 188 5.04 9.97 -13.62
CA VAL A 188 4.90 10.84 -12.45
C VAL A 188 3.61 10.47 -11.76
N GLU A 189 3.69 10.20 -10.46
CA GLU A 189 2.51 9.96 -9.61
C GLU A 189 2.21 11.19 -8.77
N ILE A 190 0.93 11.59 -8.75
CA ILE A 190 0.45 12.72 -7.96
C ILE A 190 -0.76 12.27 -7.16
N TYR A 191 -0.70 12.41 -5.86
CA TYR A 191 -1.78 12.12 -4.93
C TYR A 191 -2.44 13.42 -4.48
N ASN A 192 -3.78 13.51 -4.60
CA ASN A 192 -4.47 14.77 -4.38
C ASN A 192 -5.98 14.57 -4.16
N ARG A 193 -6.55 15.31 -3.18
CA ARG A 193 -7.99 15.32 -2.90
C ARG A 193 -8.76 16.38 -3.68
N ALA A 194 -8.11 17.33 -4.35
CA ALA A 194 -8.79 18.27 -5.23
C ALA A 194 -9.33 17.54 -6.47
N PRO A 195 -10.33 18.07 -7.18
CA PRO A 195 -10.98 17.39 -8.30
C PRO A 195 -10.06 17.17 -9.50
N ARG A 196 -8.96 17.92 -9.59
CA ARG A 196 -7.97 17.81 -10.68
C ARG A 196 -6.60 18.30 -10.23
N VAL A 197 -5.58 17.89 -10.96
CA VAL A 197 -4.20 18.31 -10.80
C VAL A 197 -3.62 18.78 -12.13
N ARG A 198 -2.70 19.77 -12.06
CA ARG A 198 -1.88 20.24 -13.18
C ARG A 198 -0.43 19.93 -12.91
N LEU A 199 0.22 19.32 -13.90
CA LEU A 199 1.66 19.07 -13.87
C LEU A 199 2.38 20.05 -14.78
N TYR A 200 3.42 20.68 -14.24
CA TYR A 200 4.29 21.61 -14.94
C TYR A 200 5.72 21.07 -14.98
N LEU A 201 6.38 21.26 -16.11
CA LEU A 201 7.81 21.02 -16.28
C LEU A 201 8.45 22.34 -16.77
N ASN A 202 9.44 22.85 -16.04
CA ASN A 202 10.07 24.13 -16.33
C ASN A 202 9.04 25.26 -16.57
N ASP A 203 8.06 25.38 -15.68
CA ASP A 203 6.93 26.33 -15.71
C ASP A 203 5.94 26.17 -16.88
N SER A 204 6.18 25.24 -17.80
CA SER A 204 5.23 24.90 -18.88
C SER A 204 4.24 23.83 -18.41
N LEU A 205 2.94 24.08 -18.60
CA LEU A 205 1.90 23.08 -18.35
C LEU A 205 2.07 21.90 -19.31
N VAL A 206 2.32 20.70 -18.77
CA VAL A 206 2.52 19.48 -19.56
C VAL A 206 1.34 18.53 -19.49
N ALA A 207 0.56 18.58 -18.41
CA ALA A 207 -0.64 17.76 -18.29
C ALA A 207 -1.65 18.33 -17.27
N GLU A 208 -2.93 18.04 -17.49
CA GLU A 208 -3.99 18.19 -16.49
C GLU A 208 -4.77 16.86 -16.43
N ARG A 209 -5.08 16.38 -15.21
CA ARG A 209 -5.80 15.14 -14.99
C ARG A 209 -6.81 15.29 -13.87
N PRO A 210 -7.97 14.60 -13.93
CA PRO A 210 -8.84 14.44 -12.77
C PRO A 210 -8.15 13.62 -11.68
N THR A 211 -8.53 13.88 -10.43
CA THR A 211 -8.06 13.18 -9.23
C THR A 211 -9.22 12.97 -8.25
N THR A 212 -10.38 12.63 -8.78
CA THR A 212 -11.56 12.31 -7.98
C THR A 212 -11.45 10.91 -7.38
N ARG A 213 -12.47 10.48 -6.65
CA ARG A 213 -12.53 9.10 -6.15
C ARG A 213 -12.51 8.04 -7.26
N VAL A 214 -13.01 8.39 -8.46
CA VAL A 214 -13.01 7.49 -9.62
C VAL A 214 -11.57 7.19 -10.08
N GLU A 215 -10.69 8.19 -9.99
CA GLU A 215 -9.26 8.06 -10.28
C GLU A 215 -8.45 7.69 -9.02
N GLU A 216 -9.12 7.18 -7.97
CA GLU A 216 -8.48 6.78 -6.72
C GLU A 216 -7.72 7.93 -6.02
N TYR A 217 -8.12 9.19 -6.24
CA TYR A 217 -7.39 10.38 -5.77
C TYR A 217 -5.92 10.42 -6.21
N LYS A 218 -5.62 9.81 -7.36
CA LYS A 218 -4.28 9.66 -7.90
C LYS A 218 -4.28 10.00 -9.39
N ALA A 219 -3.26 10.70 -9.85
CA ALA A 219 -2.96 10.84 -11.27
C ALA A 219 -1.61 10.19 -11.58
N VAL A 220 -1.58 9.30 -12.56
CA VAL A 220 -0.35 8.76 -13.15
C VAL A 220 -0.19 9.40 -14.52
N ILE A 221 0.89 10.16 -14.70
CA ILE A 221 1.13 10.96 -15.90
C ILE A 221 2.46 10.55 -16.51
N THR A 222 2.42 10.03 -17.70
CA THR A 222 3.64 9.68 -18.47
C THR A 222 4.06 10.87 -19.33
N ILE A 223 5.29 11.34 -19.12
CA ILE A 223 5.90 12.42 -19.91
C ILE A 223 7.32 12.03 -20.34
N PRO A 224 7.82 12.56 -21.46
CA PRO A 224 9.23 12.39 -21.80
C PRO A 224 10.11 13.12 -20.79
N TYR A 225 11.18 12.46 -20.36
CA TYR A 225 12.14 13.07 -19.46
C TYR A 225 12.91 14.22 -20.16
N VAL A 226 12.89 15.36 -19.54
CA VAL A 226 13.73 16.53 -19.86
C VAL A 226 14.25 17.07 -18.55
N PRO A 227 15.56 17.35 -18.40
CA PRO A 227 16.11 17.93 -17.20
C PRO A 227 15.41 19.24 -16.80
N GLY A 228 15.13 19.41 -15.51
CA GLY A 228 14.43 20.59 -15.03
C GLY A 228 13.74 20.40 -13.70
N THR A 229 12.68 21.17 -13.49
CA THR A 229 11.89 21.15 -12.26
C THR A 229 10.44 20.72 -12.55
N LEU A 230 9.98 19.69 -11.86
CA LEU A 230 8.56 19.32 -11.82
C LEU A 230 7.85 20.08 -10.71
N ARG A 231 6.61 20.50 -10.99
CA ARG A 231 5.69 21.11 -10.04
C ARG A 231 4.25 20.67 -10.32
N ALA A 232 3.51 20.41 -9.31
CA ALA A 232 2.07 20.16 -9.39
C ALA A 232 1.30 21.11 -8.48
#